data_bddaed6d0c8ecf124e526df5fa713033
#
_entry.id   bddaed6d0c8ecf124e526df5fa713033
#
_cell.length_a   1.000
_cell.length_b   1.000
_cell.length_c   1.000
_cell.angle_alpha   90.00
_cell.angle_beta   90.00
_cell.angle_gamma   90.00
#
_symmetry.space_group_name_H-M   'P 1'
#
loop_
_entity.id
_entity.type
_entity.pdbx_description
1 polymer ?
#
loop_
_entity_poly.entity_id
_entity_poly.type
_entity_poly.pdbx_seq_one_letter_code
_entity_poly.pdbx_strand_id
1 'polypeptide(L)'
;MTKRERVLAALQGKPVDCVPAGFSLHFPKDKNSGEAGVQAHLAFFQETDTDLVKIMNENLVPNQGVIRTPEDWACIGPITRETPFIQNQLEFTKKILDRCDPDAYSLGTLHGITASAIHPIEADYGYDPVRTLLTEHLRANSAPVLDAMKRIADGMCQLAWGYKEAGVDGVYYAALGAETRWFTDEE
;
A
#
# COMPACT_ATOMS: atom_id res chain seq x y z
N MET A 1 1.75 29.28 -8.40
CA MET A 1 0.70 28.23 -8.22
C MET A 1 0.85 27.67 -6.81
N THR A 2 -0.26 27.29 -6.16
CA THR A 2 -0.17 26.50 -4.92
C THR A 2 0.29 25.06 -5.26
N LYS A 3 0.71 24.29 -4.25
CA LYS A 3 1.14 22.89 -4.42
C LYS A 3 0.04 22.06 -5.11
N ARG A 4 -1.18 22.16 -4.59
CA ARG A 4 -2.36 21.45 -5.12
C ARG A 4 -2.71 21.87 -6.55
N GLU A 5 -2.72 23.17 -6.85
CA GLU A 5 -2.96 23.68 -8.21
C GLU A 5 -1.91 23.15 -9.20
N ARG A 6 -0.65 23.11 -8.79
CA ARG A 6 0.45 22.59 -9.61
C ARG A 6 0.27 21.12 -9.96
N VAL A 7 -0.03 20.28 -8.97
CA VAL A 7 -0.29 18.85 -9.19
C VAL A 7 -1.50 18.65 -10.11
N LEU A 8 -2.61 19.34 -9.85
CA LEU A 8 -3.83 19.23 -10.67
C LEU A 8 -3.61 19.73 -12.11
N ALA A 9 -2.85 20.78 -12.30
CA ALA A 9 -2.51 21.27 -13.64
C ALA A 9 -1.63 20.25 -14.38
N ALA A 10 -0.63 19.68 -13.73
CA ALA A 10 0.23 18.66 -14.32
C ALA A 10 -0.57 17.39 -14.72
N LEU A 11 -1.48 16.93 -13.88
CA LEU A 11 -2.38 15.79 -14.17
C LEU A 11 -3.28 16.04 -15.38
N GLN A 12 -3.60 17.32 -15.66
CA GLN A 12 -4.42 17.74 -16.80
C GLN A 12 -3.58 18.08 -18.05
N GLY A 13 -2.26 17.88 -18.02
CA GLY A 13 -1.35 18.27 -19.11
C GLY A 13 -1.26 19.78 -19.34
N LYS A 14 -1.61 20.59 -18.35
CA LYS A 14 -1.54 22.05 -18.40
C LYS A 14 -0.14 22.56 -18.00
N PRO A 15 0.26 23.76 -18.44
CA PRO A 15 1.50 24.39 -18.01
C PRO A 15 1.55 24.57 -16.49
N VAL A 16 2.73 24.33 -15.91
CA VAL A 16 3.03 24.50 -14.49
C VAL A 16 4.23 25.43 -14.30
N ASP A 17 4.33 26.10 -13.15
CA ASP A 17 5.46 26.96 -12.81
C ASP A 17 6.74 26.16 -12.52
N CYS A 18 6.61 24.95 -11.96
CA CYS A 18 7.68 23.97 -11.82
C CYS A 18 7.09 22.55 -11.82
N VAL A 19 7.95 21.53 -12.00
CA VAL A 19 7.52 20.13 -11.98
C VAL A 19 7.09 19.76 -10.57
N PRO A 20 5.85 19.28 -10.34
CA PRO A 20 5.44 18.83 -9.03
C PRO A 20 6.26 17.62 -8.57
N ALA A 21 6.65 17.63 -7.32
CA ALA A 21 7.51 16.60 -6.73
C ALA A 21 6.91 16.01 -5.45
N GLY A 22 7.29 14.76 -5.17
CA GLY A 22 6.99 14.06 -3.93
C GLY A 22 8.05 13.03 -3.64
N PHE A 23 8.32 12.81 -2.36
CA PHE A 23 9.24 11.77 -1.90
C PHE A 23 8.52 10.78 -1.00
N SER A 24 9.07 9.59 -0.88
CA SER A 24 8.60 8.58 0.06
C SER A 24 9.77 7.97 0.81
N LEU A 25 9.53 7.62 2.08
CA LEU A 25 10.53 7.04 2.95
C LEU A 25 9.87 5.97 3.82
N HIS A 26 10.45 4.77 3.87
CA HIS A 26 10.14 3.79 4.90
C HIS A 26 10.82 4.18 6.21
N PHE A 27 10.02 4.48 7.22
CA PHE A 27 10.53 4.87 8.53
C PHE A 27 11.02 3.64 9.31
N PRO A 28 12.00 3.81 10.22
CA PRO A 28 12.40 2.76 11.16
C PRO A 28 11.19 2.21 11.94
N LYS A 29 11.27 0.95 12.38
CA LYS A 29 10.15 0.24 13.04
C LYS A 29 9.56 0.97 14.27
N ASP A 30 10.38 1.72 14.99
CA ASP A 30 9.97 2.54 16.14
C ASP A 30 9.26 3.84 15.74
N LYS A 31 9.24 4.19 14.43
CA LYS A 31 8.66 5.42 13.87
C LYS A 31 7.77 5.19 12.66
N ASN A 32 7.30 3.97 12.43
CA ASN A 32 6.51 3.64 11.25
C ASN A 32 5.01 3.45 11.53
N SER A 33 4.59 3.55 12.79
CA SER A 33 3.20 3.35 13.19
C SER A 33 2.82 4.20 14.40
N GLY A 34 1.54 4.25 14.71
CA GLY A 34 1.01 5.01 15.84
C GLY A 34 1.35 6.49 15.78
N GLU A 35 1.40 7.16 16.92
CA GLU A 35 1.70 8.59 16.99
C GLU A 35 3.14 8.92 16.58
N ALA A 36 4.10 8.06 16.90
CA ALA A 36 5.49 8.23 16.47
C ALA A 36 5.62 8.23 14.93
N GLY A 37 4.88 7.34 14.26
CA GLY A 37 4.81 7.30 12.80
C GLY A 37 4.15 8.55 12.22
N VAL A 38 3.08 9.04 12.83
CA VAL A 38 2.44 10.30 12.40
C VAL A 38 3.41 11.46 12.49
N GLN A 39 4.11 11.62 13.62
CA GLN A 39 5.09 12.68 13.80
C GLN A 39 6.25 12.57 12.80
N ALA A 40 6.74 11.37 12.51
CA ALA A 40 7.78 11.15 11.52
C ALA A 40 7.34 11.57 10.11
N HIS A 41 6.11 11.25 9.71
CA HIS A 41 5.55 11.69 8.43
C HIS A 41 5.44 13.23 8.36
N LEU A 42 4.89 13.86 9.39
CA LEU A 42 4.72 15.30 9.42
C LEU A 42 6.07 16.05 9.36
N ALA A 43 7.06 15.57 10.12
CA ALA A 43 8.42 16.13 10.08
C ALA A 43 9.05 15.97 8.69
N PHE A 44 8.92 14.80 8.08
CA PHE A 44 9.43 14.53 6.74
C PHE A 44 8.76 15.41 5.67
N PHE A 45 7.45 15.57 5.73
CA PHE A 45 6.73 16.43 4.79
C PHE A 45 7.09 17.91 4.96
N GLN A 46 7.27 18.34 6.20
CA GLN A 46 7.72 19.71 6.49
C GLN A 46 9.15 19.95 6.01
N GLU A 47 10.06 19.00 6.22
CA GLU A 47 11.47 19.13 5.82
C GLU A 47 11.63 19.11 4.29
N THR A 48 10.88 18.25 3.60
CA THR A 48 10.97 18.13 2.14
C THR A 48 10.18 19.20 1.39
N ASP A 49 9.16 19.76 2.03
CA ASP A 49 8.27 20.80 1.49
C ASP A 49 7.77 20.55 0.04
N THR A 50 7.46 19.29 -0.26
CA THR A 50 7.07 18.86 -1.61
C THR A 50 5.58 19.05 -1.89
N ASP A 51 5.19 18.99 -3.17
CA ASP A 51 3.80 19.16 -3.62
C ASP A 51 2.92 17.97 -3.26
N LEU A 52 3.50 16.76 -3.28
CA LEU A 52 2.80 15.52 -2.95
C LEU A 52 3.28 14.99 -1.59
N VAL A 53 2.33 14.64 -0.75
CA VAL A 53 2.58 13.96 0.53
C VAL A 53 2.08 12.52 0.44
N LYS A 54 3.01 11.59 0.36
CA LYS A 54 2.71 10.16 0.30
C LYS A 54 2.68 9.57 1.71
N ILE A 55 1.51 9.17 2.16
CA ILE A 55 1.29 8.49 3.44
C ILE A 55 1.63 7.02 3.27
N MET A 56 2.66 6.55 3.97
CA MET A 56 3.10 5.15 3.90
C MET A 56 2.07 4.21 4.54
N ASN A 57 2.05 2.98 4.06
CA ASN A 57 1.24 1.92 4.63
C ASN A 57 2.15 0.76 5.05
N GLU A 58 2.42 0.67 6.35
CA GLU A 58 3.18 -0.43 6.95
C GLU A 58 2.25 -1.49 7.58
N ASN A 59 0.92 -1.32 7.45
CA ASN A 59 -0.05 -2.31 7.87
C ASN A 59 -0.17 -3.39 6.79
N LEU A 60 0.18 -4.61 7.14
CA LEU A 60 0.15 -5.74 6.22
C LEU A 60 -1.16 -6.53 6.34
N VAL A 61 -1.54 -7.21 5.25
CA VAL A 61 -2.63 -8.18 5.25
C VAL A 61 -2.34 -9.25 6.32
N PRO A 62 -3.31 -9.58 7.18
CA PRO A 62 -3.10 -10.60 8.20
C PRO A 62 -2.77 -11.96 7.57
N ASN A 63 -1.63 -12.51 7.92
CA ASN A 63 -1.28 -13.90 7.66
C ASN A 63 -1.31 -14.66 8.98
N GLN A 64 -2.17 -15.67 9.07
CA GLN A 64 -2.38 -16.44 10.30
C GLN A 64 -1.73 -17.82 10.27
N GLY A 65 -0.91 -18.11 9.26
CA GLY A 65 -0.34 -19.44 9.11
C GLY A 65 0.96 -19.48 8.32
N VAL A 66 1.58 -20.64 8.31
CA VAL A 66 2.74 -20.95 7.48
C VAL A 66 2.24 -21.48 6.14
N ILE A 67 2.70 -20.89 5.06
CA ILE A 67 2.33 -21.28 3.69
C ILE A 67 3.37 -22.29 3.17
N ARG A 68 3.03 -23.56 3.10
CA ARG A 68 3.91 -24.63 2.58
C ARG A 68 3.33 -25.33 1.35
N THR A 69 2.04 -25.32 1.22
CA THR A 69 1.30 -25.93 0.11
C THR A 69 0.31 -24.93 -0.48
N PRO A 70 -0.20 -25.16 -1.70
CA PRO A 70 -1.23 -24.28 -2.27
C PRO A 70 -2.47 -24.14 -1.38
N GLU A 71 -2.86 -25.19 -0.66
CA GLU A 71 -4.02 -25.21 0.22
C GLU A 71 -3.87 -24.29 1.43
N ASP A 72 -2.63 -24.03 1.87
CA ASP A 72 -2.36 -23.18 3.03
C ASP A 72 -2.75 -21.71 2.78
N TRP A 73 -2.90 -21.28 1.52
CA TRP A 73 -3.40 -19.94 1.19
C TRP A 73 -4.83 -19.69 1.70
N ALA A 74 -5.57 -20.75 2.06
CA ALA A 74 -6.86 -20.62 2.72
C ALA A 74 -6.80 -19.93 4.09
N CYS A 75 -5.61 -19.81 4.71
CA CYS A 75 -5.40 -19.05 5.95
C CYS A 75 -5.69 -17.54 5.80
N ILE A 76 -5.63 -16.99 4.57
CA ILE A 76 -6.05 -15.63 4.29
C ILE A 76 -7.58 -15.60 4.25
N GLY A 77 -8.17 -15.20 5.36
CA GLY A 77 -9.62 -15.06 5.50
C GLY A 77 -10.22 -13.86 4.74
N PRO A 78 -11.54 -13.67 4.83
CA PRO A 78 -12.21 -12.47 4.31
C PRO A 78 -11.62 -11.20 4.94
N ILE A 79 -11.40 -10.17 4.10
CA ILE A 79 -10.88 -8.88 4.52
C ILE A 79 -12.00 -7.85 4.34
N THR A 80 -12.44 -7.27 5.43
CA THR A 80 -13.53 -6.29 5.46
C THR A 80 -13.05 -4.96 6.00
N ARG A 81 -13.91 -3.95 5.96
CA ARG A 81 -13.63 -2.61 6.51
C ARG A 81 -13.25 -2.66 8.00
N GLU A 82 -13.77 -3.62 8.75
CA GLU A 82 -13.54 -3.82 10.18
C GLU A 82 -12.22 -4.54 10.47
N THR A 83 -11.55 -5.08 9.46
CA THR A 83 -10.27 -5.75 9.63
C THR A 83 -9.24 -4.77 10.22
N PRO A 84 -8.56 -5.11 11.33
CA PRO A 84 -7.74 -4.16 12.08
C PRO A 84 -6.67 -3.43 11.27
N PHE A 85 -6.03 -4.10 10.30
CA PHE A 85 -5.01 -3.45 9.48
C PHE A 85 -5.58 -2.32 8.60
N ILE A 86 -6.83 -2.45 8.12
CA ILE A 86 -7.54 -1.39 7.38
C ILE A 86 -7.89 -0.25 8.33
N GLN A 87 -8.50 -0.55 9.47
CA GLN A 87 -8.87 0.47 10.46
C GLN A 87 -7.66 1.26 10.95
N ASN A 88 -6.58 0.56 11.30
CA ASN A 88 -5.33 1.19 11.75
C ASN A 88 -4.75 2.12 10.68
N GLN A 89 -4.74 1.68 9.41
CA GLN A 89 -4.23 2.50 8.31
C GLN A 89 -5.10 3.74 8.07
N LEU A 90 -6.40 3.62 8.14
CA LEU A 90 -7.31 4.75 7.94
C LEU A 90 -7.25 5.75 9.08
N GLU A 91 -7.17 5.28 10.33
CA GLU A 91 -6.96 6.15 11.49
C GLU A 91 -5.62 6.89 11.40
N PHE A 92 -4.55 6.16 11.04
CA PHE A 92 -3.23 6.72 10.83
C PHE A 92 -3.24 7.81 9.74
N THR A 93 -3.85 7.50 8.60
CA THR A 93 -4.02 8.43 7.48
C THR A 93 -4.75 9.69 7.92
N LYS A 94 -5.87 9.55 8.61
CA LYS A 94 -6.65 10.70 9.10
C LYS A 94 -5.85 11.60 10.03
N LYS A 95 -5.11 11.01 10.98
CA LYS A 95 -4.25 11.79 11.90
C LYS A 95 -3.17 12.61 11.19
N ILE A 96 -2.67 12.11 10.05
CA ILE A 96 -1.71 12.83 9.22
C ILE A 96 -2.41 13.95 8.44
N LEU A 97 -3.53 13.65 7.78
CA LEU A 97 -4.29 14.63 7.01
C LEU A 97 -4.77 15.82 7.85
N ASP A 98 -5.20 15.56 9.08
CA ASP A 98 -5.66 16.60 10.02
C ASP A 98 -4.55 17.59 10.43
N ARG A 99 -3.27 17.26 10.17
CA ARG A 99 -2.10 17.99 10.67
C ARG A 99 -1.06 18.36 9.61
N CYS A 100 -1.12 17.77 8.42
CA CYS A 100 -0.21 18.12 7.32
C CYS A 100 -0.63 19.41 6.63
N ASP A 101 0.21 19.90 5.72
CA ASP A 101 -0.09 21.05 4.89
C ASP A 101 -1.36 20.81 4.07
N PRO A 102 -2.45 21.57 4.26
CA PRO A 102 -3.71 21.37 3.56
C PRO A 102 -3.61 21.68 2.05
N ASP A 103 -2.58 22.40 1.62
CA ASP A 103 -2.32 22.68 0.20
C ASP A 103 -1.54 21.56 -0.52
N ALA A 104 -0.92 20.65 0.22
CA ALA A 104 -0.27 19.50 -0.38
C ALA A 104 -1.29 18.52 -0.97
N TYR A 105 -0.90 17.83 -2.06
CA TYR A 105 -1.71 16.79 -2.67
C TYR A 105 -1.43 15.44 -2.00
N SER A 106 -2.40 14.89 -1.30
CA SER A 106 -2.23 13.71 -0.47
C SER A 106 -2.43 12.39 -1.22
N LEU A 107 -1.52 11.44 -1.00
CA LEU A 107 -1.58 10.09 -1.55
C LEU A 107 -1.59 9.04 -0.43
N GLY A 108 -2.62 8.19 -0.41
CA GLY A 108 -2.64 6.99 0.43
C GLY A 108 -1.95 5.83 -0.28
N THR A 109 -1.08 5.10 0.41
CA THR A 109 -0.39 3.94 -0.19
C THR A 109 -1.27 2.71 -0.14
N LEU A 110 -1.54 2.13 -1.31
CA LEU A 110 -2.24 0.87 -1.50
C LEU A 110 -1.28 -0.16 -2.12
N HIS A 111 -0.99 -1.23 -1.42
CA HIS A 111 -0.18 -2.31 -1.96
C HIS A 111 -0.95 -3.09 -3.03
N GLY A 112 -0.24 -3.57 -4.05
CA GLY A 112 -0.79 -4.47 -5.05
C GLY A 112 -1.23 -5.81 -4.44
N ILE A 113 -2.07 -6.56 -5.14
CA ILE A 113 -2.60 -7.84 -4.65
C ILE A 113 -1.47 -8.82 -4.35
N THR A 114 -0.55 -9.00 -5.29
CA THR A 114 0.62 -9.90 -5.13
C THR A 114 1.52 -9.43 -3.99
N ALA A 115 1.84 -8.13 -3.92
CA ALA A 115 2.61 -7.56 -2.82
C ALA A 115 1.94 -7.82 -1.46
N SER A 116 0.62 -7.63 -1.38
CA SER A 116 -0.16 -7.88 -0.15
C SER A 116 -0.16 -9.35 0.27
N ALA A 117 -0.04 -10.27 -0.68
CA ALA A 117 0.05 -11.70 -0.39
C ALA A 117 1.42 -12.12 0.15
N ILE A 118 2.51 -11.59 -0.42
CA ILE A 118 3.88 -12.04 -0.13
C ILE A 118 4.55 -11.26 1.02
N HIS A 119 4.32 -9.95 1.16
CA HIS A 119 4.99 -9.15 2.18
C HIS A 119 4.80 -9.66 3.61
N PRO A 120 3.62 -10.16 4.03
CA PRO A 120 3.45 -10.68 5.38
C PRO A 120 4.34 -11.87 5.73
N ILE A 121 4.80 -12.61 4.73
CA ILE A 121 5.62 -13.82 4.88
C ILE A 121 7.04 -13.67 4.33
N GLU A 122 7.36 -12.54 3.73
CA GLU A 122 8.68 -12.31 3.11
C GLU A 122 9.83 -12.40 4.13
N ALA A 123 9.60 -12.00 5.39
CA ALA A 123 10.61 -12.11 6.44
C ALA A 123 10.98 -13.56 6.76
N ASP A 124 10.05 -14.51 6.59
CA ASP A 124 10.26 -15.93 6.89
C ASP A 124 10.90 -16.68 5.72
N TYR A 125 10.60 -16.27 4.49
CA TYR A 125 11.04 -16.97 3.27
C TYR A 125 12.18 -16.28 2.55
N GLY A 126 12.30 -14.95 2.65
CA GLY A 126 13.20 -14.12 1.87
C GLY A 126 12.55 -13.60 0.58
N TYR A 127 13.16 -12.59 -0.02
CA TYR A 127 12.62 -11.85 -1.16
C TYR A 127 12.36 -12.71 -2.40
N ASP A 128 13.38 -13.37 -2.94
CA ASP A 128 13.25 -14.22 -4.13
C ASP A 128 12.47 -15.51 -3.84
N PRO A 129 12.75 -16.24 -2.74
CA PRO A 129 12.04 -17.48 -2.44
C PRO A 129 10.53 -17.34 -2.26
N VAL A 130 10.03 -16.24 -1.67
CA VAL A 130 8.58 -16.07 -1.49
C VAL A 130 7.84 -15.88 -2.81
N ARG A 131 8.47 -15.25 -3.79
CA ARG A 131 7.93 -15.08 -5.15
C ARG A 131 7.92 -16.40 -5.90
N THR A 132 9.01 -17.16 -5.79
CA THR A 132 9.09 -18.52 -6.34
C THR A 132 8.03 -19.42 -5.72
N LEU A 133 7.86 -19.39 -4.38
CA LEU A 133 6.83 -20.14 -3.66
C LEU A 133 5.43 -19.85 -4.22
N LEU A 134 5.09 -18.56 -4.38
CA LEU A 134 3.78 -18.15 -4.89
C LEU A 134 3.55 -18.69 -6.31
N THR A 135 4.52 -18.56 -7.21
CA THR A 135 4.38 -19.04 -8.60
C THR A 135 4.33 -20.56 -8.70
N GLU A 136 5.13 -21.27 -7.90
CA GLU A 136 5.07 -22.74 -7.82
C GLU A 136 3.70 -23.22 -7.32
N HIS A 137 3.16 -22.59 -6.28
CA HIS A 137 1.83 -22.91 -5.77
C HIS A 137 0.73 -22.59 -6.79
N LEU A 138 0.81 -21.44 -7.48
CA LEU A 138 -0.13 -21.07 -8.54
C LEU A 138 -0.15 -22.12 -9.67
N ARG A 139 1.03 -22.62 -10.07
CA ARG A 139 1.17 -23.64 -11.11
C ARG A 139 0.75 -25.04 -10.67
N ALA A 140 1.00 -25.38 -9.40
CA ALA A 140 0.66 -26.70 -8.85
C ALA A 140 -0.85 -26.84 -8.62
N ASN A 141 -1.50 -25.86 -8.00
CA ASN A 141 -2.93 -25.81 -7.75
C ASN A 141 -3.37 -24.34 -7.62
N SER A 142 -3.87 -23.76 -8.71
CA SER A 142 -4.22 -22.34 -8.77
C SER A 142 -5.43 -21.95 -7.92
N ALA A 143 -6.39 -22.85 -7.70
CA ALA A 143 -7.68 -22.50 -7.10
C ALA A 143 -7.55 -21.87 -5.69
N PRO A 144 -6.87 -22.48 -4.70
CA PRO A 144 -6.74 -21.86 -3.37
C PRO A 144 -5.93 -20.57 -3.40
N VAL A 145 -4.93 -20.45 -4.29
CA VAL A 145 -4.12 -19.23 -4.46
C VAL A 145 -5.00 -18.09 -4.99
N LEU A 146 -5.74 -18.33 -6.07
CA LEU A 146 -6.65 -17.34 -6.68
C LEU A 146 -7.76 -16.91 -5.73
N ASP A 147 -8.29 -17.83 -4.93
CA ASP A 147 -9.30 -17.48 -3.92
C ASP A 147 -8.74 -16.59 -2.81
N ALA A 148 -7.49 -16.79 -2.40
CA ALA A 148 -6.80 -15.88 -1.50
C ALA A 148 -6.58 -14.52 -2.13
N MET A 149 -6.12 -14.45 -3.40
CA MET A 149 -5.92 -13.20 -4.14
C MET A 149 -7.22 -12.41 -4.29
N LYS A 150 -8.37 -13.07 -4.51
CA LYS A 150 -9.68 -12.41 -4.56
C LYS A 150 -10.03 -11.77 -3.21
N ARG A 151 -9.83 -12.49 -2.10
CA ARG A 151 -10.06 -11.92 -0.75
C ARG A 151 -9.15 -10.72 -0.46
N ILE A 152 -7.89 -10.77 -0.90
CA ILE A 152 -6.97 -9.65 -0.80
C ILE A 152 -7.47 -8.47 -1.67
N ALA A 153 -7.87 -8.73 -2.91
CA ALA A 153 -8.40 -7.70 -3.80
C ALA A 153 -9.63 -7.00 -3.21
N ASP A 154 -10.56 -7.76 -2.64
CA ASP A 154 -11.73 -7.21 -1.95
C ASP A 154 -11.31 -6.30 -0.79
N GLY A 155 -10.34 -6.74 0.02
CA GLY A 155 -9.77 -5.93 1.10
C GLY A 155 -9.09 -4.65 0.61
N MET A 156 -8.32 -4.73 -0.47
CA MET A 156 -7.70 -3.54 -1.08
C MET A 156 -8.74 -2.56 -1.60
N CYS A 157 -9.85 -3.04 -2.16
CA CYS A 157 -10.99 -2.19 -2.52
C CYS A 157 -11.59 -1.50 -1.28
N GLN A 158 -11.75 -2.20 -0.16
CA GLN A 158 -12.23 -1.60 1.09
C GLN A 158 -11.28 -0.49 1.59
N LEU A 159 -9.97 -0.72 1.52
CA LEU A 159 -8.99 0.29 1.90
C LEU A 159 -9.03 1.51 0.96
N ALA A 160 -9.13 1.29 -0.36
CA ALA A 160 -9.22 2.37 -1.34
C ALA A 160 -10.47 3.25 -1.10
N TRP A 161 -11.62 2.64 -0.86
CA TRP A 161 -12.83 3.36 -0.47
C TRP A 161 -12.64 4.15 0.83
N GLY A 162 -11.95 3.54 1.80
CA GLY A 162 -11.62 4.19 3.05
C GLY A 162 -10.74 5.42 2.90
N TYR A 163 -9.75 5.37 2.03
CA TYR A 163 -8.91 6.52 1.69
C TYR A 163 -9.74 7.67 1.10
N LYS A 164 -10.65 7.35 0.17
CA LYS A 164 -11.57 8.34 -0.39
C LYS A 164 -12.42 9.01 0.69
N GLU A 165 -13.01 8.23 1.60
CA GLU A 165 -13.82 8.75 2.71
C GLU A 165 -13.01 9.56 3.72
N ALA A 166 -11.73 9.21 3.94
CA ALA A 166 -10.83 9.97 4.78
C ALA A 166 -10.39 11.30 4.16
N GLY A 167 -10.64 11.52 2.88
CA GLY A 167 -10.32 12.77 2.17
C GLY A 167 -8.94 12.78 1.52
N VAL A 168 -8.36 11.61 1.24
CA VAL A 168 -7.12 11.50 0.46
C VAL A 168 -7.39 11.88 -0.99
N ASP A 169 -6.52 12.68 -1.59
CA ASP A 169 -6.70 13.19 -2.96
C ASP A 169 -6.46 12.10 -4.03
N GLY A 170 -5.60 11.14 -3.73
CA GLY A 170 -5.29 10.05 -4.65
C GLY A 170 -4.72 8.82 -3.95
N VAL A 171 -4.52 7.76 -4.72
CA VAL A 171 -3.93 6.51 -4.25
C VAL A 171 -2.62 6.26 -4.98
N TYR A 172 -1.57 6.00 -4.23
CA TYR A 172 -0.33 5.45 -4.76
C TYR A 172 -0.44 3.92 -4.75
N TYR A 173 -0.64 3.33 -5.92
CA TYR A 173 -0.76 1.88 -6.07
C TYR A 173 0.64 1.26 -6.26
N ALA A 174 1.14 0.56 -5.25
CA ALA A 174 2.42 -0.12 -5.25
C ALA A 174 2.23 -1.55 -5.77
N ALA A 175 2.18 -1.72 -7.09
CA ALA A 175 2.01 -2.99 -7.77
C ALA A 175 3.34 -3.75 -7.85
N LEU A 176 3.78 -4.31 -6.73
CA LEU A 176 5.01 -5.10 -6.63
C LEU A 176 4.68 -6.60 -6.61
N GLY A 177 5.67 -7.42 -6.95
CA GLY A 177 5.62 -8.87 -6.78
C GLY A 177 5.07 -9.65 -7.97
N ALA A 178 4.72 -8.99 -9.08
CA ALA A 178 4.26 -9.62 -10.32
C ALA A 178 5.24 -9.33 -11.48
N GLU A 179 6.53 -9.41 -11.21
CA GLU A 179 7.56 -9.16 -12.19
C GLU A 179 7.74 -10.34 -13.15
N THR A 180 8.00 -10.08 -14.43
CA THR A 180 8.17 -11.09 -15.51
C THR A 180 9.28 -12.11 -15.25
N ARG A 181 10.15 -11.85 -14.27
CA ARG A 181 11.14 -12.83 -13.81
C ARG A 181 10.50 -14.07 -13.18
N TRP A 182 9.35 -13.92 -12.52
CA TRP A 182 8.66 -15.01 -11.83
C TRP A 182 7.34 -15.40 -12.49
N PHE A 183 6.67 -14.45 -13.10
CA PHE A 183 5.35 -14.63 -13.71
C PHE A 183 5.42 -14.55 -15.23
N THR A 184 4.59 -15.32 -15.91
CA THR A 184 4.33 -15.15 -17.34
C THR A 184 3.21 -14.10 -17.53
N ASP A 185 3.02 -13.64 -18.76
CA ASP A 185 1.95 -12.67 -19.09
C ASP A 185 0.53 -13.25 -18.88
N GLU A 186 0.42 -14.57 -18.78
CA GLU A 186 -0.86 -15.28 -18.58
C GLU A 186 -1.17 -15.51 -17.10
N GLU A 187 -0.20 -15.48 -16.22
CA GLU A 187 -0.31 -15.64 -14.76
C GLU A 187 -0.58 -14.29 -14.07
#